data_8557563e6fb42e9ee03a0e41f9ef888e
#
_entry.id   8557563e6fb42e9ee03a0e41f9ef888e
#
_cell.length_a   1.000
_cell.length_b   1.000
_cell.length_c   1.000
_cell.angle_alpha   90.00
_cell.angle_beta   90.00
_cell.angle_gamma   90.00
#
_symmetry.space_group_name_H-M   'P 1'
#
loop_
_entity.id
_entity.type
_entity.pdbx_description
1 polymer ?
#
loop_
_entity_poly.entity_id
_entity_poly.type
_entity_poly.pdbx_seq_one_letter_code
_entity_poly.pdbx_strand_id
1 'polypeptide(L)'
;MTTLRPAPPWQVSRWFNSQPLTLDALRGRVVVVHAFQMLCPGCAAQALPQMQRVRQMFPAERLAVIGLHTVFEHHAAQGPLALQAFLHEYRYTFPVGVDAYTDGDPLPQTMRAYAMQGTPTLLLIDARGRLREQHFGGVEDLALGAALGGLLAEADRAAAQ
;
A
#
# COMPACT_ATOMS: atom_id res chain seq x y z
N MET A 1 1.21 -6.57 -26.92
CA MET A 1 0.88 -7.02 -25.55
C MET A 1 1.74 -6.26 -24.56
N THR A 2 1.13 -5.57 -23.64
CA THR A 2 1.87 -4.92 -22.55
C THR A 2 2.38 -6.01 -21.62
N THR A 3 3.68 -6.19 -21.56
CA THR A 3 4.28 -7.16 -20.62
C THR A 3 4.07 -6.64 -19.20
N LEU A 4 3.28 -7.37 -18.42
CA LEU A 4 3.06 -7.02 -17.01
C LEU A 4 4.37 -7.18 -16.24
N ARG A 5 4.76 -6.14 -15.52
CA ARG A 5 6.04 -6.09 -14.80
C ARG A 5 5.88 -6.57 -13.37
N PRO A 6 6.87 -7.29 -12.83
CA PRO A 6 6.91 -7.53 -11.39
C PRO A 6 6.88 -6.21 -10.64
N ALA A 7 6.13 -6.18 -9.54
CA ALA A 7 6.16 -5.03 -8.65
C ALA A 7 7.55 -4.93 -8.01
N PRO A 8 8.17 -3.73 -7.96
CA PRO A 8 9.45 -3.57 -7.27
C PRO A 8 9.36 -3.97 -5.80
N PRO A 9 10.40 -4.59 -5.23
CA PRO A 9 10.41 -4.93 -3.81
C PRO A 9 10.34 -3.68 -2.94
N TRP A 10 9.68 -3.81 -1.79
CA TRP A 10 9.57 -2.70 -0.84
C TRP A 10 10.85 -2.58 -0.02
N GLN A 11 11.27 -1.34 0.23
CA GLN A 11 12.40 -1.01 1.09
C GLN A 11 11.84 -0.37 2.37
N VAL A 12 11.56 -1.19 3.37
CA VAL A 12 10.89 -0.80 4.60
C VAL A 12 11.86 -0.91 5.78
N SER A 13 12.00 0.17 6.54
CA SER A 13 12.87 0.21 7.72
C SER A 13 12.22 -0.33 9.00
N ARG A 14 10.90 -0.26 9.09
CA ARG A 14 10.14 -0.66 10.28
C ARG A 14 8.70 -1.00 9.91
N TRP A 15 8.13 -2.01 10.59
CA TRP A 15 6.72 -2.39 10.44
C TRP A 15 5.94 -2.13 11.72
N PHE A 16 4.69 -1.70 11.55
CA PHE A 16 3.67 -1.63 12.60
C PHE A 16 2.54 -2.60 12.27
N ASN A 17 1.90 -3.15 13.30
CA ASN A 17 0.76 -4.06 13.20
C ASN A 17 1.06 -5.42 12.53
N SER A 18 2.31 -5.71 12.23
CA SER A 18 2.70 -7.01 11.67
C SER A 18 4.20 -7.28 11.86
N GLN A 19 4.58 -8.53 11.66
CA GLN A 19 5.98 -8.89 11.40
C GLN A 19 6.39 -8.33 10.03
N PRO A 20 7.69 -8.27 9.72
CA PRO A 20 8.15 -7.83 8.40
C PRO A 20 7.48 -8.62 7.27
N LEU A 21 7.01 -7.89 6.25
CA LEU A 21 6.34 -8.44 5.09
C LEU A 21 7.13 -8.16 3.82
N THR A 22 7.09 -9.12 2.90
CA THR A 22 7.64 -8.95 1.55
C THR A 22 6.56 -9.28 0.53
N LEU A 23 6.71 -8.80 -0.70
CA LEU A 23 5.81 -9.16 -1.78
C LEU A 23 5.82 -10.67 -2.05
N ASP A 24 6.98 -11.32 -1.93
CA ASP A 24 7.06 -12.78 -2.12
C ASP A 24 6.27 -13.54 -1.08
N ALA A 25 6.27 -13.09 0.17
CA ALA A 25 5.46 -13.70 1.25
C ALA A 25 3.95 -13.53 1.01
N LEU A 26 3.56 -12.55 0.20
CA LEU A 26 2.14 -12.25 -0.11
C LEU A 26 1.67 -12.90 -1.42
N ARG A 27 2.50 -13.70 -2.10
CA ARG A 27 2.11 -14.42 -3.30
C ARG A 27 0.87 -15.28 -3.06
N GLY A 28 -0.02 -15.31 -4.04
CA GLY A 28 -1.32 -15.97 -3.93
C GLY A 28 -2.44 -15.05 -3.48
N ARG A 29 -2.12 -13.88 -2.94
CA ARG A 29 -3.09 -12.85 -2.54
C ARG A 29 -2.99 -11.63 -3.44
N VAL A 30 -4.11 -10.99 -3.72
CA VAL A 30 -4.13 -9.63 -4.28
C VAL A 30 -3.64 -8.67 -3.19
N VAL A 31 -2.81 -7.70 -3.56
CA VAL A 31 -2.24 -6.74 -2.60
C VAL A 31 -2.65 -5.33 -2.98
N VAL A 32 -3.22 -4.63 -2.02
CA VAL A 32 -3.53 -3.20 -2.12
C VAL A 32 -2.56 -2.44 -1.24
N VAL A 33 -1.81 -1.52 -1.82
CA VAL A 33 -0.89 -0.66 -1.06
C VAL A 33 -1.36 0.78 -1.19
N HIS A 34 -1.53 1.45 -0.07
CA HIS A 34 -1.64 2.91 -0.04
C HIS A 34 -0.36 3.51 0.50
N ALA A 35 0.35 4.23 -0.35
CA ALA A 35 1.42 5.12 0.07
C ALA A 35 0.79 6.42 0.60
N PHE A 36 1.13 6.79 1.83
CA PHE A 36 0.50 7.90 2.52
C PHE A 36 1.48 8.67 3.40
N GLN A 37 1.07 9.86 3.80
CA GLN A 37 1.68 10.62 4.90
C GLN A 37 0.57 11.00 5.90
N MET A 38 0.88 11.03 7.19
CA MET A 38 -0.08 11.45 8.21
C MET A 38 -0.62 12.86 7.97
N LEU A 39 0.28 13.77 7.55
CA LEU A 39 -0.06 15.18 7.33
C LEU A 39 -0.54 15.48 5.90
N CYS A 40 -0.80 14.47 5.10
CA CYS A 40 -1.41 14.62 3.80
C CYS A 40 -2.95 14.61 3.95
N PRO A 41 -3.66 15.70 3.66
CA PRO A 41 -5.12 15.77 3.86
C PRO A 41 -5.90 14.70 3.11
N GLY A 42 -5.58 14.45 1.86
CA GLY A 42 -6.23 13.40 1.06
C GLY A 42 -5.96 12.00 1.59
N CYS A 43 -4.79 11.77 2.20
CA CYS A 43 -4.46 10.51 2.84
C CYS A 43 -5.32 10.29 4.10
N ALA A 44 -5.34 11.26 4.99
CA ALA A 44 -6.04 11.16 6.26
C ALA A 44 -7.57 11.13 6.08
N ALA A 45 -8.11 11.96 5.18
CA ALA A 45 -9.55 12.11 5.00
C ALA A 45 -10.17 11.04 4.09
N GLN A 46 -9.43 10.49 3.14
CA GLN A 46 -9.99 9.61 2.10
C GLN A 46 -9.26 8.27 1.99
N ALA A 47 -7.94 8.27 1.77
CA ALA A 47 -7.20 7.07 1.45
C ALA A 47 -7.17 6.06 2.61
N LEU A 48 -6.85 6.48 3.82
CA LEU A 48 -6.81 5.58 4.98
C LEU A 48 -8.18 5.04 5.37
N PRO A 49 -9.25 5.85 5.43
CA PRO A 49 -10.61 5.31 5.61
C PRO A 49 -11.02 4.31 4.51
N GLN A 50 -10.63 4.55 3.25
CA GLN A 50 -10.88 3.62 2.15
C GLN A 50 -10.19 2.27 2.39
N MET A 51 -8.95 2.26 2.88
CA MET A 51 -8.24 1.03 3.24
C MET A 51 -8.98 0.23 4.30
N GLN A 52 -9.57 0.89 5.29
CA GLN A 52 -10.40 0.24 6.31
C GLN A 52 -11.61 -0.44 5.66
N ARG A 53 -12.28 0.24 4.75
CA ARG A 53 -13.42 -0.34 4.02
C ARG A 53 -13.03 -1.56 3.19
N VAL A 54 -11.90 -1.48 2.49
CA VAL A 54 -11.37 -2.62 1.73
C VAL A 54 -11.07 -3.80 2.65
N ARG A 55 -10.42 -3.55 3.78
CA ARG A 55 -10.10 -4.61 4.74
C ARG A 55 -11.34 -5.27 5.33
N GLN A 56 -12.41 -4.51 5.53
CA GLN A 56 -13.68 -5.04 6.03
C GLN A 56 -14.46 -5.83 4.97
N MET A 57 -14.31 -5.44 3.70
CA MET A 57 -15.05 -6.02 2.59
C MET A 57 -14.48 -7.35 2.11
N PHE A 58 -13.16 -7.50 2.13
CA PHE A 58 -12.47 -8.63 1.51
C PHE A 58 -11.74 -9.49 2.54
N PRO A 59 -11.80 -10.84 2.43
CA PRO A 59 -11.12 -11.71 3.39
C PRO A 59 -9.59 -11.59 3.27
N ALA A 60 -8.93 -11.55 4.42
CA ALA A 60 -7.48 -11.33 4.52
C ALA A 60 -6.66 -12.44 3.83
N GLU A 61 -7.22 -13.66 3.72
CA GLU A 61 -6.58 -14.79 3.05
C GLU A 61 -6.45 -14.59 1.54
N ARG A 62 -7.28 -13.72 0.97
CA ARG A 62 -7.32 -13.47 -0.47
C ARG A 62 -6.78 -12.11 -0.87
N LEU A 63 -6.88 -11.12 0.02
CA LEU A 63 -6.50 -9.74 -0.25
C LEU A 63 -5.79 -9.15 0.97
N ALA A 64 -4.56 -8.70 0.75
CA ALA A 64 -3.78 -8.02 1.76
C ALA A 64 -3.87 -6.50 1.57
N VAL A 65 -4.14 -5.78 2.66
CA VAL A 65 -4.15 -4.32 2.70
C VAL A 65 -2.89 -3.86 3.42
N ILE A 66 -2.07 -3.06 2.76
CA ILE A 66 -0.78 -2.58 3.27
C ILE A 66 -0.73 -1.07 3.19
N GLY A 67 -0.42 -0.43 4.31
CA GLY A 67 -0.06 0.98 4.32
C GLY A 67 1.45 1.14 4.17
N LEU A 68 1.88 2.10 3.36
CA LEU A 68 3.28 2.48 3.25
C LEU A 68 3.42 3.95 3.61
N HIS A 69 4.02 4.23 4.78
CA HIS A 69 4.25 5.59 5.23
C HIS A 69 5.50 6.14 4.54
N THR A 70 5.28 6.84 3.43
CA THR A 70 6.33 7.35 2.56
C THR A 70 6.43 8.86 2.73
N VAL A 71 7.35 9.29 3.61
CA VAL A 71 7.49 10.69 4.02
C VAL A 71 8.53 11.40 3.16
N PHE A 72 8.11 12.46 2.47
CA PHE A 72 9.00 13.28 1.65
C PHE A 72 8.92 14.77 1.99
N GLU A 73 8.08 15.15 2.94
CA GLU A 73 7.94 16.51 3.47
C GLU A 73 7.60 16.47 4.96
N HIS A 74 7.86 17.56 5.68
CA HIS A 74 7.62 17.63 7.13
C HIS A 74 8.23 16.46 7.92
N HIS A 75 9.43 16.06 7.57
CA HIS A 75 10.08 14.85 8.10
C HIS A 75 10.12 14.82 9.63
N ALA A 76 10.43 15.96 10.28
CA ALA A 76 10.53 16.04 11.72
C ALA A 76 9.19 15.79 12.45
N ALA A 77 8.07 16.09 11.78
CA ALA A 77 6.72 15.92 12.35
C ALA A 77 6.10 14.56 12.04
N GLN A 78 6.71 13.76 11.20
CA GLN A 78 6.16 12.52 10.70
C GLN A 78 7.07 11.30 10.96
N GLY A 79 7.71 11.29 12.13
CA GLY A 79 8.57 10.18 12.53
C GLY A 79 7.78 8.95 13.01
N PRO A 80 8.51 7.83 13.28
CA PRO A 80 7.87 6.56 13.66
C PRO A 80 7.05 6.63 14.95
N LEU A 81 7.45 7.44 15.93
CA LEU A 81 6.69 7.60 17.18
C LEU A 81 5.33 8.26 16.92
N ALA A 82 5.33 9.31 16.11
CA ALA A 82 4.08 9.99 15.72
C ALA A 82 3.18 9.04 14.92
N LEU A 83 3.74 8.26 14.01
CA LEU A 83 3.00 7.26 13.25
C LEU A 83 2.39 6.20 14.15
N GLN A 84 3.13 5.69 15.11
CA GLN A 84 2.61 4.70 16.07
C GLN A 84 1.39 5.24 16.83
N ALA A 85 1.50 6.46 17.34
CA ALA A 85 0.39 7.12 18.04
C ALA A 85 -0.81 7.34 17.10
N PHE A 86 -0.55 7.80 15.90
CA PHE A 86 -1.58 8.03 14.89
C PHE A 86 -2.35 6.75 14.56
N LEU A 87 -1.66 5.65 14.28
CA LEU A 87 -2.30 4.38 13.98
C LEU A 87 -3.14 3.87 15.14
N HIS A 88 -2.65 4.04 16.38
CA HIS A 88 -3.38 3.67 17.59
C HIS A 88 -4.65 4.49 17.77
N GLU A 89 -4.55 5.82 17.71
CA GLU A 89 -5.69 6.72 17.95
C GLU A 89 -6.78 6.56 16.89
N TYR A 90 -6.40 6.38 15.62
CA TYR A 90 -7.35 6.17 14.52
C TYR A 90 -7.76 4.71 14.34
N ARG A 91 -7.21 3.80 15.16
CA ARG A 91 -7.53 2.36 15.15
C ARG A 91 -7.29 1.69 13.80
N TYR A 92 -6.25 2.10 13.12
CA TYR A 92 -5.77 1.42 11.92
C TYR A 92 -4.94 0.21 12.31
N THR A 93 -5.44 -0.99 11.97
CA THR A 93 -4.84 -2.27 12.38
C THR A 93 -4.20 -3.04 11.24
N PHE A 94 -4.34 -2.58 10.00
CA PHE A 94 -3.64 -3.18 8.87
C PHE A 94 -2.12 -2.98 9.00
N PRO A 95 -1.30 -3.84 8.37
CA PRO A 95 0.15 -3.66 8.38
C PRO A 95 0.56 -2.33 7.75
N VAL A 96 1.47 -1.62 8.41
CA VAL A 96 2.02 -0.36 7.93
C VAL A 96 3.53 -0.43 7.97
N GLY A 97 4.17 -0.26 6.81
CA GLY A 97 5.62 -0.15 6.68
C GLY A 97 6.06 1.30 6.61
N VAL A 98 7.20 1.60 7.21
CA VAL A 98 7.86 2.90 7.08
C VAL A 98 8.85 2.80 5.92
N ASP A 99 8.61 3.58 4.87
CA ASP A 99 9.49 3.60 3.70
C ASP A 99 10.90 4.07 4.10
N ALA A 100 11.91 3.31 3.68
CA ALA A 100 13.30 3.55 4.09
C ALA A 100 13.95 4.66 3.26
N TYR A 101 14.96 5.30 3.85
CA TYR A 101 15.75 6.34 3.19
C TYR A 101 17.14 5.84 2.83
N THR A 102 17.71 6.42 1.78
CA THR A 102 19.15 6.40 1.51
C THR A 102 19.75 7.68 2.07
N ASP A 103 20.95 7.62 2.62
CA ASP A 103 21.64 8.78 3.18
C ASP A 103 21.72 9.92 2.16
N GLY A 104 21.31 11.12 2.59
CA GLY A 104 21.33 12.32 1.77
C GLY A 104 20.19 12.46 0.76
N ASP A 105 19.30 11.49 0.66
CA ASP A 105 18.13 11.55 -0.21
C ASP A 105 16.87 11.89 0.61
N PRO A 106 16.18 13.02 0.33
CA PRO A 106 14.95 13.38 1.03
C PRO A 106 13.76 12.51 0.62
N LEU A 107 13.86 11.77 -0.49
CA LEU A 107 12.80 10.88 -0.95
C LEU A 107 13.04 9.45 -0.53
N PRO A 108 12.01 8.73 -0.03
CA PRO A 108 12.15 7.35 0.39
C PRO A 108 12.41 6.41 -0.81
N GLN A 109 13.03 5.28 -0.50
CA GLN A 109 13.49 4.32 -1.52
C GLN A 109 12.35 3.66 -2.31
N THR A 110 11.27 3.26 -1.64
CA THR A 110 10.13 2.63 -2.32
C THR A 110 9.39 3.65 -3.18
N MET A 111 9.25 4.88 -2.69
CA MET A 111 8.70 5.97 -3.49
C MET A 111 9.46 6.15 -4.80
N ARG A 112 10.80 6.13 -4.75
CA ARG A 112 11.64 6.21 -5.95
C ARG A 112 11.48 5.01 -6.86
N ALA A 113 11.48 3.80 -6.30
CA ALA A 113 11.38 2.56 -7.07
C ALA A 113 10.09 2.49 -7.90
N TYR A 114 9.00 3.01 -7.36
CA TYR A 114 7.72 3.07 -8.06
C TYR A 114 7.51 4.38 -8.83
N ALA A 115 8.47 5.29 -8.83
CA ALA A 115 8.34 6.62 -9.45
C ALA A 115 7.06 7.35 -9.02
N MET A 116 6.73 7.29 -7.73
CA MET A 116 5.53 7.94 -7.19
C MET A 116 5.66 9.46 -7.27
N GLN A 117 4.58 10.12 -7.64
CA GLN A 117 4.52 11.57 -7.78
C GLN A 117 4.20 12.29 -6.46
N GLY A 118 3.70 11.57 -5.47
CA GLY A 118 3.28 12.11 -4.18
C GLY A 118 2.33 11.15 -3.48
N THR A 119 1.60 11.67 -2.51
CA THR A 119 0.61 10.93 -1.72
C THR A 119 -0.77 11.57 -1.80
N PRO A 120 -1.86 10.80 -1.71
CA PRO A 120 -1.88 9.35 -1.67
C PRO A 120 -1.52 8.72 -3.02
N THR A 121 -0.86 7.58 -3.00
CA THR A 121 -0.67 6.75 -4.18
C THR A 121 -1.19 5.35 -3.88
N LEU A 122 -2.08 4.87 -4.74
CA LEU A 122 -2.65 3.52 -4.66
C LEU A 122 -1.91 2.60 -5.62
N LEU A 123 -1.48 1.45 -5.12
CA LEU A 123 -0.90 0.38 -5.93
C LEU A 123 -1.78 -0.86 -5.85
N LEU A 124 -2.11 -1.44 -6.99
CA LEU A 124 -2.79 -2.74 -7.07
C LEU A 124 -1.82 -3.76 -7.64
N ILE A 125 -1.57 -4.81 -6.88
CA ILE A 125 -0.62 -5.88 -7.21
C ILE A 125 -1.40 -7.20 -7.24
N ASP A 126 -1.24 -7.95 -8.30
CA ASP A 126 -1.96 -9.21 -8.46
C ASP A 126 -1.34 -10.36 -7.65
N ALA A 127 -2.03 -11.50 -7.61
CA ALA A 127 -1.60 -12.66 -6.84
C ALA A 127 -0.26 -13.25 -7.30
N ARG A 128 0.24 -12.85 -8.47
CA ARG A 128 1.56 -13.24 -8.99
C ARG A 128 2.65 -12.20 -8.68
N GLY A 129 2.31 -11.14 -7.93
CA GLY A 129 3.26 -10.10 -7.56
C GLY A 129 3.55 -9.09 -8.67
N ARG A 130 2.67 -8.93 -9.63
CA ARG A 130 2.84 -7.97 -10.73
C ARG A 130 2.05 -6.70 -10.45
N LEU A 131 2.69 -5.55 -10.70
CA LEU A 131 2.01 -4.25 -10.59
C LEU A 131 0.99 -4.11 -11.73
N ARG A 132 -0.27 -3.97 -11.38
CA ARG A 132 -1.39 -3.90 -12.32
C ARG A 132 -1.87 -2.47 -12.51
N GLU A 133 -1.97 -1.72 -11.43
CA GLU A 133 -2.41 -0.33 -11.45
C GLU A 133 -1.63 0.52 -10.45
N GLN A 134 -1.40 1.78 -10.80
CA GLN A 134 -0.83 2.79 -9.92
C GLN A 134 -1.57 4.09 -10.15
N HIS A 135 -2.17 4.63 -9.11
CA HIS A 135 -2.95 5.86 -9.16
C HIS A 135 -2.41 6.88 -8.18
N PHE A 136 -2.11 8.08 -8.66
CA PHE A 136 -1.80 9.23 -7.82
C PHE A 136 -3.07 10.03 -7.56
N GLY A 137 -3.36 10.29 -6.29
CA GLY A 137 -4.59 10.95 -5.85
C GLY A 137 -5.69 9.97 -5.44
N GLY A 138 -6.90 10.47 -5.26
CA GLY A 138 -8.04 9.69 -4.83
C GLY A 138 -8.59 8.77 -5.92
N VAL A 139 -9.06 7.60 -5.52
CA VAL A 139 -9.76 6.64 -6.38
C VAL A 139 -11.13 6.36 -5.76
N GLU A 140 -12.17 6.43 -6.56
CA GLU A 140 -13.54 6.18 -6.10
C GLU A 140 -13.74 4.72 -5.69
N ASP A 141 -14.55 4.49 -4.64
CA ASP A 141 -14.81 3.16 -4.10
C ASP A 141 -15.33 2.16 -5.15
N LEU A 142 -16.24 2.60 -6.04
CA LEU A 142 -16.77 1.71 -7.09
C LEU A 142 -15.70 1.28 -8.08
N ALA A 143 -14.82 2.19 -8.49
CA ALA A 143 -13.72 1.88 -9.39
C ALA A 143 -12.72 0.93 -8.73
N LEU A 144 -12.38 1.20 -7.47
CA LEU A 144 -11.49 0.33 -6.70
C LEU A 144 -12.10 -1.06 -6.50
N GLY A 145 -13.36 -1.13 -6.09
CA GLY A 145 -14.06 -2.39 -5.90
C GLY A 145 -14.12 -3.24 -7.17
N ALA A 146 -14.40 -2.62 -8.31
CA ALA A 146 -14.41 -3.31 -9.61
C ALA A 146 -13.03 -3.86 -9.98
N ALA A 147 -11.97 -3.06 -9.79
CA ALA A 147 -10.60 -3.49 -10.05
C ALA A 147 -10.19 -4.66 -9.16
N LEU A 148 -10.48 -4.58 -7.86
CA LEU A 148 -10.16 -5.65 -6.90
C LEU A 148 -10.94 -6.93 -7.22
N GLY A 149 -12.22 -6.82 -7.54
CA GLY A 149 -13.03 -7.96 -7.95
C GLY A 149 -12.46 -8.67 -9.19
N GLY A 150 -12.00 -7.90 -10.17
CA GLY A 150 -11.35 -8.43 -11.37
C GLY A 150 -10.06 -9.19 -11.05
N LEU A 151 -9.20 -8.62 -10.21
CA LEU A 151 -7.93 -9.26 -9.80
C LEU A 151 -8.17 -10.54 -8.97
N LEU A 152 -9.17 -10.53 -8.11
CA LEU A 152 -9.55 -11.72 -7.34
C LEU A 152 -10.10 -12.83 -8.24
N ALA A 153 -10.92 -12.49 -9.23
CA ALA A 153 -11.42 -13.45 -10.20
C ALA A 153 -10.29 -14.06 -11.04
N GLU A 154 -9.29 -13.25 -11.42
CA GLU A 154 -8.08 -13.78 -12.10
C GLU A 154 -7.32 -14.75 -11.20
N ALA A 155 -7.15 -14.42 -9.92
CA ALA A 155 -6.46 -15.29 -8.95
C ALA A 155 -7.18 -16.62 -8.78
N ASP A 156 -8.51 -16.60 -8.71
CA ASP A 156 -9.34 -17.83 -8.61
C ASP A 156 -9.20 -18.72 -9.84
N ARG A 157 -9.21 -18.14 -11.04
CA ARG A 157 -9.01 -18.89 -12.28
C ARG A 157 -7.61 -19.52 -12.34
N ALA A 158 -6.58 -18.82 -11.91
CA ALA A 158 -5.22 -19.34 -11.88
C ALA A 158 -5.07 -20.49 -10.86
N ALA A 159 -5.73 -20.40 -9.72
CA ALA A 159 -5.70 -21.46 -8.70
C ALA A 159 -6.45 -22.72 -9.11
N ALA A 160 -7.41 -22.62 -10.04
CA ALA A 160 -8.19 -23.75 -10.56
C ALA A 160 -7.48 -24.52 -11.68
N GLN A 161 -6.33 -24.04 -12.18
CA GLN A 161 -5.50 -24.69 -13.20
C GLN A 161 -4.39 -25.50 -12.55
#